data_7d33923141a24f475ca60523e9a111a3
#
_entry.id   7d33923141a24f475ca60523e9a111a3
#
_cell.length_a   1.000
_cell.length_b   1.000
_cell.length_c   1.000
_cell.angle_alpha   90.00
_cell.angle_beta   90.00
_cell.angle_gamma   90.00
#
_symmetry.space_group_name_H-M   'P 1'
#
loop_
_entity.id
_entity.type
_entity.pdbx_description
1 polymer ?
#
loop_
_entity_poly.entity_id
_entity_poly.type
_entity_poly.pdbx_seq_one_letter_code
_entity_poly.pdbx_strand_id
1 'polypeptide(L)'
;MKVFGFLATLIMLAVGSVYQVSAQETKIKWFGHAAFSITTPRGKVILIDPWLKNPSNPEAKEGQDPLASVSKVDYILLTHGHRDHVGDAVEIARKTGAILISNPELAGNLVKLADFPGKQAETDAIMGIGGEIQIADGEVTVAMTPAVHSSSVFNPKATATEAERAYGGNPAGFVLIIKNGPTIYHSGDTAYFKDMETIGEEYQVDLALLNIGGHFGMEPRMAAKAAQSVRAKLAIPQHYATFPGITEKSDGFAAALKKLNIPFYEMKPGETISFRGTHMMQKR
;
A
#
# COMPACT_ATOMS: atom_id res chain seq x y z
N MET A 1 70.49 -49.17 -4.68
CA MET A 1 69.77 -48.05 -5.25
C MET A 1 68.36 -48.08 -4.67
N LYS A 2 68.05 -47.18 -3.73
CA LYS A 2 66.73 -47.05 -3.12
C LYS A 2 66.08 -45.82 -3.75
N VAL A 3 64.95 -46.00 -4.46
CA VAL A 3 64.16 -44.92 -5.06
C VAL A 3 63.11 -44.51 -4.02
N PHE A 4 63.23 -43.26 -3.55
CA PHE A 4 62.23 -42.63 -2.68
C PHE A 4 61.15 -42.01 -3.57
N GLY A 5 59.95 -42.51 -3.53
CA GLY A 5 58.75 -41.90 -4.15
C GLY A 5 58.16 -40.83 -3.22
N PHE A 6 58.15 -39.58 -3.70
CA PHE A 6 57.46 -38.47 -3.01
C PHE A 6 55.98 -38.51 -3.41
N LEU A 7 55.12 -38.73 -2.46
CA LEU A 7 53.66 -38.63 -2.62
C LEU A 7 53.26 -37.20 -2.27
N ALA A 8 52.95 -36.39 -3.28
CA ALA A 8 52.44 -35.04 -3.10
C ALA A 8 50.91 -35.10 -2.88
N THR A 9 50.47 -34.86 -1.67
CA THR A 9 49.07 -34.75 -1.31
C THR A 9 48.57 -33.36 -1.68
N LEU A 10 47.72 -33.27 -2.71
CA LEU A 10 47.07 -32.03 -3.15
C LEU A 10 45.86 -31.78 -2.24
N ILE A 11 45.96 -30.82 -1.30
CA ILE A 11 44.85 -30.36 -0.47
C ILE A 11 44.05 -29.36 -1.32
N MET A 12 42.90 -29.75 -1.87
CA MET A 12 41.92 -28.83 -2.46
C MET A 12 41.21 -28.10 -1.32
N LEU A 13 41.54 -26.83 -1.14
CA LEU A 13 40.77 -25.89 -0.34
C LEU A 13 39.51 -25.52 -1.10
N ALA A 14 38.38 -26.14 -0.77
CA ALA A 14 37.08 -25.70 -1.25
C ALA A 14 36.74 -24.38 -0.54
N VAL A 15 36.97 -23.26 -1.23
CA VAL A 15 36.46 -21.94 -0.81
C VAL A 15 34.94 -21.93 -1.04
N GLY A 16 34.21 -22.36 -0.03
CA GLY A 16 32.75 -22.20 0.01
C GLY A 16 32.42 -20.72 0.07
N SER A 17 31.98 -20.15 -1.05
CA SER A 17 31.37 -18.81 -1.06
C SER A 17 30.13 -18.88 -0.18
N VAL A 18 30.23 -18.38 1.05
CA VAL A 18 29.07 -18.12 1.89
C VAL A 18 28.31 -16.96 1.24
N TYR A 19 27.34 -17.30 0.41
CA TYR A 19 26.35 -16.29 -0.03
C TYR A 19 25.62 -15.83 1.24
N GLN A 20 26.00 -14.65 1.71
CA GLN A 20 25.29 -13.96 2.75
C GLN A 20 23.92 -13.58 2.14
N VAL A 21 22.91 -14.44 2.33
CA VAL A 21 21.52 -14.11 1.98
C VAL A 21 21.15 -12.94 2.89
N SER A 22 21.29 -11.74 2.37
CA SER A 22 20.74 -10.55 3.03
C SER A 22 19.28 -10.88 3.31
N ALA A 23 18.90 -10.85 4.58
CA ALA A 23 17.52 -11.09 4.96
C ALA A 23 16.64 -10.09 4.22
N GLN A 24 15.86 -10.60 3.28
CA GLN A 24 14.99 -9.82 2.42
C GLN A 24 13.95 -9.13 3.29
N GLU A 25 13.81 -7.81 3.14
CA GLU A 25 12.95 -6.97 3.96
C GLU A 25 11.79 -6.45 3.12
N THR A 26 10.60 -6.40 3.73
CA THR A 26 9.50 -5.60 3.19
C THR A 26 9.69 -4.16 3.65
N LYS A 27 9.72 -3.21 2.72
CA LYS A 27 9.82 -1.77 3.02
C LYS A 27 8.49 -1.10 2.74
N ILE A 28 8.08 -0.24 3.66
CA ILE A 28 6.83 0.51 3.56
C ILE A 28 7.18 1.99 3.70
N LYS A 29 6.94 2.77 2.65
CA LYS A 29 7.13 4.22 2.63
C LYS A 29 5.77 4.91 2.63
N TRP A 30 5.59 5.91 3.49
CA TRP A 30 4.42 6.76 3.49
C TRP A 30 4.74 8.10 2.82
N PHE A 31 3.97 8.47 1.79
CA PHE A 31 4.13 9.75 1.11
C PHE A 31 3.24 10.86 1.68
N GLY A 32 2.47 10.56 2.72
CA GLY A 32 1.40 11.41 3.24
C GLY A 32 0.04 10.99 2.70
N HIS A 33 -1.02 11.50 3.31
CA HIS A 33 -2.41 11.17 3.01
C HIS A 33 -2.65 9.65 3.05
N ALA A 34 -3.20 9.06 1.99
CA ALA A 34 -3.40 7.62 1.83
C ALA A 34 -2.33 6.94 0.97
N ALA A 35 -1.30 7.69 0.54
CA ALA A 35 -0.31 7.22 -0.43
C ALA A 35 0.83 6.43 0.21
N PHE A 36 0.89 5.13 -0.10
CA PHE A 36 1.95 4.23 0.37
C PHE A 36 2.67 3.52 -0.77
N SER A 37 3.96 3.26 -0.57
CA SER A 37 4.73 2.31 -1.37
C SER A 37 5.12 1.11 -0.52
N ILE A 38 4.92 -0.08 -1.07
CA ILE A 38 5.36 -1.34 -0.47
C ILE A 38 6.38 -1.97 -1.42
N THR A 39 7.62 -2.12 -0.95
CA THR A 39 8.64 -2.88 -1.68
C THR A 39 8.73 -4.26 -1.06
N THR A 40 8.47 -5.28 -1.85
CA THR A 40 8.48 -6.68 -1.39
C THR A 40 9.92 -7.19 -1.17
N PRO A 41 10.12 -8.31 -0.48
CA PRO A 41 11.43 -8.94 -0.32
C PRO A 41 12.17 -9.20 -1.63
N ARG A 42 11.47 -9.47 -2.73
CA ARG A 42 12.06 -9.66 -4.07
C ARG A 42 12.19 -8.38 -4.88
N GLY A 43 11.89 -7.21 -4.27
CA GLY A 43 12.06 -5.90 -4.90
C GLY A 43 10.95 -5.51 -5.89
N LYS A 44 9.76 -6.12 -5.80
CA LYS A 44 8.57 -5.62 -6.49
C LYS A 44 8.02 -4.40 -5.76
N VAL A 45 7.59 -3.41 -6.49
CA VAL A 45 7.08 -2.15 -5.95
C VAL A 45 5.58 -2.03 -6.21
N ILE A 46 4.82 -1.89 -5.13
CA ILE A 46 3.38 -1.73 -5.14
C ILE A 46 3.06 -0.35 -4.56
N LEU A 47 2.31 0.47 -5.29
CA LEU A 47 1.76 1.72 -4.77
C LEU A 47 0.28 1.53 -4.43
N ILE A 48 -0.15 2.12 -3.31
CA ILE A 48 -1.55 2.20 -2.91
C ILE A 48 -1.95 3.67 -2.88
N ASP A 49 -3.05 4.03 -3.55
CA ASP A 49 -3.64 5.37 -3.61
C ASP A 49 -2.60 6.48 -3.85
N PRO A 50 -1.86 6.43 -4.99
CA PRO A 50 -0.62 7.18 -5.16
C PRO A 50 -0.84 8.66 -5.50
N TRP A 51 -1.35 9.44 -4.55
CA TRP A 51 -1.31 10.89 -4.64
C TRP A 51 0.02 11.41 -4.07
N LEU A 52 1.09 11.29 -4.87
CA LEU A 52 2.43 11.69 -4.47
C LEU A 52 2.61 13.22 -4.44
N LYS A 53 1.81 13.94 -5.24
CA LYS A 53 1.78 15.42 -5.26
C LYS A 53 0.96 16.03 -4.11
N ASN A 54 0.59 15.23 -3.09
CA ASN A 54 -0.12 15.74 -1.92
C ASN A 54 0.73 16.73 -1.09
N PRO A 55 0.12 17.73 -0.44
CA PRO A 55 0.85 18.81 0.24
C PRO A 55 1.64 18.34 1.49
N SER A 56 1.35 17.15 2.03
CA SER A 56 2.10 16.59 3.15
C SER A 56 3.39 15.89 2.72
N ASN A 57 3.52 15.53 1.43
CA ASN A 57 4.71 14.86 0.93
C ASN A 57 5.91 15.81 0.89
N PRO A 58 6.99 15.53 1.64
CA PRO A 58 8.18 16.39 1.61
C PRO A 58 8.88 16.44 0.24
N GLU A 59 8.61 15.48 -0.65
CA GLU A 59 9.15 15.44 -2.02
C GLU A 59 8.29 16.27 -3.00
N ALA A 60 7.08 16.73 -2.60
CA ALA A 60 6.18 17.57 -3.40
C ALA A 60 6.29 19.06 -3.05
N LYS A 61 7.46 19.53 -2.60
CA LYS A 61 7.70 20.94 -2.32
C LYS A 61 7.74 21.77 -3.61
N GLU A 62 7.51 23.05 -3.46
CA GLU A 62 7.55 23.99 -4.59
C GLU A 62 8.85 23.83 -5.41
N GLY A 63 8.70 23.71 -6.73
CA GLY A 63 9.79 23.47 -7.67
C GLY A 63 10.34 22.04 -7.74
N GLN A 64 9.77 21.09 -6.99
CA GLN A 64 10.12 19.68 -7.05
C GLN A 64 8.98 18.85 -7.65
N ASP A 65 9.35 17.90 -8.51
CA ASP A 65 8.40 16.90 -9.01
C ASP A 65 8.63 15.57 -8.28
N PRO A 66 7.71 15.16 -7.37
CA PRO A 66 7.85 13.90 -6.64
C PRO A 66 7.84 12.68 -7.55
N LEU A 67 7.33 12.82 -8.79
CA LEU A 67 7.33 11.73 -9.76
C LEU A 67 8.68 11.57 -10.48
N ALA A 68 9.58 12.56 -10.40
CA ALA A 68 10.90 12.46 -11.03
C ALA A 68 11.69 11.27 -10.49
N SER A 69 11.61 11.01 -9.18
CA SER A 69 12.29 9.90 -8.50
C SER A 69 11.63 8.53 -8.71
N VAL A 70 10.39 8.48 -9.23
CA VAL A 70 9.67 7.23 -9.49
C VAL A 70 10.22 6.58 -10.75
N SER A 71 11.10 5.60 -10.58
CA SER A 71 11.74 4.87 -11.70
C SER A 71 11.13 3.50 -11.96
N LYS A 72 10.49 2.91 -10.95
CA LYS A 72 9.91 1.57 -11.00
C LYS A 72 8.66 1.50 -10.13
N VAL A 73 7.57 1.03 -10.73
CA VAL A 73 6.36 0.56 -10.05
C VAL A 73 5.86 -0.64 -10.83
N ASP A 74 5.60 -1.74 -10.16
CA ASP A 74 5.08 -2.96 -10.78
C ASP A 74 3.54 -2.98 -10.74
N TYR A 75 2.94 -2.48 -9.64
CA TYR A 75 1.48 -2.48 -9.43
C TYR A 75 1.01 -1.19 -8.78
N ILE A 76 -0.19 -0.75 -9.16
CA ILE A 76 -0.93 0.35 -8.53
C ILE A 76 -2.25 -0.20 -8.02
N LEU A 77 -2.49 -0.11 -6.71
CA LEU A 77 -3.76 -0.43 -6.07
C LEU A 77 -4.56 0.85 -5.84
N LEU A 78 -5.79 0.90 -6.33
CA LEU A 78 -6.69 2.02 -6.08
C LEU A 78 -7.90 1.55 -5.29
N THR A 79 -8.08 2.11 -4.11
CA THR A 79 -9.18 1.78 -3.20
C THR A 79 -10.52 2.29 -3.70
N HIS A 80 -10.53 3.49 -4.29
CA HIS A 80 -11.73 4.13 -4.85
C HIS A 80 -11.36 5.30 -5.78
N GLY A 81 -12.37 5.92 -6.40
CA GLY A 81 -12.18 6.88 -7.50
C GLY A 81 -11.99 8.34 -7.11
N HIS A 82 -11.86 8.71 -5.82
CA HIS A 82 -11.64 10.10 -5.45
C HIS A 82 -10.25 10.60 -5.86
N ARG A 83 -10.16 11.92 -6.12
CA ARG A 83 -8.96 12.54 -6.71
C ARG A 83 -7.72 12.42 -5.84
N ASP A 84 -7.88 12.47 -4.55
CA ASP A 84 -6.84 12.36 -3.54
C ASP A 84 -6.35 10.90 -3.30
N HIS A 85 -6.98 9.93 -3.98
CA HIS A 85 -6.56 8.52 -4.03
C HIS A 85 -6.09 8.11 -5.42
N VAL A 86 -6.85 8.43 -6.47
CA VAL A 86 -6.39 8.24 -7.86
C VAL A 86 -5.09 9.01 -8.11
N GLY A 87 -5.05 10.25 -7.62
CA GLY A 87 -3.84 11.08 -7.58
C GLY A 87 -3.04 11.07 -8.87
N ASP A 88 -1.82 10.59 -8.77
CA ASP A 88 -0.85 10.53 -9.87
C ASP A 88 -0.81 9.17 -10.58
N ALA A 89 -1.78 8.27 -10.30
CA ALA A 89 -1.78 6.89 -10.82
C ALA A 89 -1.66 6.80 -12.34
N VAL A 90 -2.34 7.67 -13.07
CA VAL A 90 -2.30 7.70 -14.55
C VAL A 90 -0.91 8.03 -15.07
N GLU A 91 -0.27 9.05 -14.50
CA GLU A 91 1.06 9.49 -14.89
C GLU A 91 2.11 8.44 -14.54
N ILE A 92 2.00 7.83 -13.35
CA ILE A 92 2.88 6.75 -12.89
C ILE A 92 2.72 5.51 -13.79
N ALA A 93 1.49 5.10 -14.11
CA ALA A 93 1.24 3.96 -14.99
C ALA A 93 1.85 4.15 -16.38
N ARG A 94 1.72 5.35 -16.96
CA ARG A 94 2.35 5.69 -18.25
C ARG A 94 3.88 5.62 -18.19
N LYS A 95 4.47 6.11 -17.09
CA LYS A 95 5.92 6.16 -16.91
C LYS A 95 6.54 4.79 -16.67
N THR A 96 5.87 3.92 -15.92
CA THR A 96 6.46 2.68 -15.38
C THR A 96 5.90 1.41 -16.02
N GLY A 97 4.73 1.49 -16.66
CA GLY A 97 4.01 0.31 -17.13
C GLY A 97 3.30 -0.47 -16.02
N ALA A 98 3.13 0.14 -14.84
CA ALA A 98 2.50 -0.49 -13.68
C ALA A 98 1.09 -1.00 -13.98
N ILE A 99 0.78 -2.22 -13.51
CA ILE A 99 -0.53 -2.87 -13.64
C ILE A 99 -1.49 -2.32 -12.59
N LEU A 100 -2.70 -1.93 -13.01
CA LEU A 100 -3.75 -1.48 -12.11
C LEU A 100 -4.46 -2.67 -11.45
N ILE A 101 -4.67 -2.54 -10.14
CA ILE A 101 -5.54 -3.42 -9.34
C ILE A 101 -6.63 -2.55 -8.74
N SER A 102 -7.86 -2.76 -9.17
CA SER A 102 -9.04 -2.03 -8.70
C SER A 102 -10.31 -2.80 -9.06
N ASN A 103 -11.47 -2.24 -8.70
CA ASN A 103 -12.75 -2.78 -9.21
C ASN A 103 -12.95 -2.43 -10.70
N PRO A 104 -13.80 -3.19 -11.43
CA PRO A 104 -14.01 -3.02 -12.87
C PRO A 104 -14.52 -1.63 -13.28
N GLU A 105 -15.44 -1.06 -12.50
CA GLU A 105 -16.05 0.25 -12.80
C GLU A 105 -15.02 1.38 -12.69
N LEU A 106 -14.16 1.31 -11.67
CA LEU A 106 -13.06 2.27 -11.50
C LEU A 106 -12.08 2.17 -12.65
N ALA A 107 -11.61 0.97 -12.96
CA ALA A 107 -10.66 0.72 -14.05
C ALA A 107 -11.22 1.22 -15.40
N GLY A 108 -12.45 0.82 -15.75
CA GLY A 108 -13.09 1.21 -17.01
C GLY A 108 -13.30 2.72 -17.14
N ASN A 109 -13.70 3.39 -16.05
CA ASN A 109 -13.89 4.85 -16.07
C ASN A 109 -12.56 5.61 -16.05
N LEU A 110 -11.51 5.10 -15.44
CA LEU A 110 -10.17 5.70 -15.52
C LEU A 110 -9.62 5.63 -16.95
N VAL A 111 -9.80 4.52 -17.66
CA VAL A 111 -9.43 4.40 -19.08
C VAL A 111 -10.23 5.38 -19.93
N LYS A 112 -11.55 5.40 -19.75
CA LYS A 112 -12.47 6.20 -20.58
C LYS A 112 -12.33 7.71 -20.35
N LEU A 113 -12.17 8.16 -19.10
CA LEU A 113 -12.30 9.55 -18.71
C LEU A 113 -10.96 10.21 -18.40
N ALA A 114 -10.02 9.47 -17.79
CA ALA A 114 -8.75 10.00 -17.32
C ALA A 114 -7.55 9.55 -18.16
N ASP A 115 -7.77 8.88 -19.29
CA ASP A 115 -6.71 8.37 -20.18
C ASP A 115 -5.71 7.42 -19.47
N PHE A 116 -6.18 6.63 -18.51
CA PHE A 116 -5.36 5.57 -17.94
C PHE A 116 -5.00 4.58 -19.06
N PRO A 117 -3.74 4.08 -19.13
CA PRO A 117 -3.37 3.18 -20.21
C PRO A 117 -4.17 1.86 -20.16
N GLY A 118 -4.97 1.57 -21.21
CA GLY A 118 -5.85 0.40 -21.23
C GLY A 118 -5.13 -0.94 -21.01
N LYS A 119 -3.93 -1.10 -21.58
CA LYS A 119 -3.13 -2.32 -21.39
C LYS A 119 -2.76 -2.63 -19.94
N GLN A 120 -2.71 -1.61 -19.07
CA GLN A 120 -2.45 -1.79 -17.65
C GLN A 120 -3.72 -1.93 -16.81
N ALA A 121 -4.89 -1.54 -17.33
CA ALA A 121 -6.17 -1.58 -16.65
C ALA A 121 -7.09 -2.72 -17.11
N GLU A 122 -6.85 -3.30 -18.29
CA GLU A 122 -7.63 -4.39 -18.87
C GLU A 122 -6.87 -5.71 -18.70
N THR A 123 -6.66 -6.13 -17.46
CA THR A 123 -5.85 -7.30 -17.09
C THR A 123 -6.61 -8.21 -16.13
N ASP A 124 -6.10 -9.42 -15.91
CA ASP A 124 -6.60 -10.37 -14.92
C ASP A 124 -6.39 -9.87 -13.47
N ALA A 125 -5.74 -8.72 -13.29
CA ALA A 125 -5.56 -8.08 -11.98
C ALA A 125 -6.77 -7.21 -11.57
N ILE A 126 -7.76 -6.98 -12.44
CA ILE A 126 -9.02 -6.34 -12.09
C ILE A 126 -9.88 -7.35 -11.31
N MET A 127 -10.35 -6.92 -10.14
CA MET A 127 -10.98 -7.83 -9.19
C MET A 127 -12.19 -7.18 -8.51
N GLY A 128 -13.05 -8.01 -7.92
CA GLY A 128 -14.18 -7.57 -7.12
C GLY A 128 -13.94 -7.68 -5.62
N ILE A 129 -14.74 -6.97 -4.83
CA ILE A 129 -14.75 -7.09 -3.37
C ILE A 129 -15.04 -8.54 -2.96
N GLY A 130 -14.26 -9.07 -2.02
CA GLY A 130 -14.29 -10.46 -1.56
C GLY A 130 -13.42 -11.41 -2.42
N GLY A 131 -12.82 -10.92 -3.51
CA GLY A 131 -11.88 -11.69 -4.32
C GLY A 131 -10.44 -11.60 -3.82
N GLU A 132 -9.64 -12.59 -4.23
CA GLU A 132 -8.20 -12.64 -4.02
C GLU A 132 -7.48 -12.96 -5.32
N ILE A 133 -6.33 -12.30 -5.53
CA ILE A 133 -5.44 -12.57 -6.66
C ILE A 133 -4.00 -12.72 -6.18
N GLN A 134 -3.21 -13.51 -6.89
CA GLN A 134 -1.76 -13.57 -6.69
C GLN A 134 -1.05 -12.69 -7.70
N ILE A 135 -0.13 -11.87 -7.22
CA ILE A 135 0.73 -10.99 -8.03
C ILE A 135 2.20 -11.23 -7.70
N ALA A 136 3.10 -10.57 -8.43
CA ALA A 136 4.53 -10.62 -8.18
C ALA A 136 5.09 -12.06 -8.17
N ASP A 137 4.69 -12.86 -9.17
CA ASP A 137 5.07 -14.28 -9.29
C ASP A 137 4.74 -15.09 -8.02
N GLY A 138 3.57 -14.85 -7.44
CA GLY A 138 3.07 -15.51 -6.24
C GLY A 138 3.75 -15.06 -4.93
N GLU A 139 4.47 -13.94 -4.95
CA GLU A 139 5.06 -13.37 -3.73
C GLU A 139 4.03 -12.64 -2.86
N VAL A 140 2.98 -12.06 -3.48
CA VAL A 140 1.94 -11.32 -2.78
C VAL A 140 0.57 -11.83 -3.19
N THR A 141 -0.26 -12.16 -2.19
CA THR A 141 -1.70 -12.31 -2.39
C THR A 141 -2.36 -10.99 -2.01
N VAL A 142 -3.20 -10.46 -2.91
CA VAL A 142 -4.01 -9.25 -2.68
C VAL A 142 -5.45 -9.67 -2.54
N ALA A 143 -6.06 -9.36 -1.40
CA ALA A 143 -7.50 -9.49 -1.17
C ALA A 143 -8.16 -8.11 -1.19
N MET A 144 -9.29 -7.98 -1.89
CA MET A 144 -10.08 -6.74 -1.91
C MET A 144 -11.21 -6.85 -0.88
N THR A 145 -11.21 -5.97 0.11
CA THR A 145 -12.19 -5.96 1.20
C THR A 145 -13.24 -4.86 0.99
N PRO A 146 -14.44 -4.99 1.59
CA PRO A 146 -15.42 -3.90 1.59
C PRO A 146 -14.88 -2.64 2.26
N ALA A 147 -15.38 -1.48 1.82
CA ALA A 147 -15.29 -0.21 2.51
C ALA A 147 -16.64 0.53 2.43
N VAL A 148 -16.95 1.33 3.46
CA VAL A 148 -18.20 2.09 3.55
C VAL A 148 -17.89 3.55 3.31
N HIS A 149 -17.96 3.96 2.05
CA HIS A 149 -17.63 5.30 1.58
C HIS A 149 -18.33 5.55 0.23
N SER A 150 -18.09 6.70 -0.39
CA SER A 150 -18.48 6.98 -1.77
C SER A 150 -17.29 6.78 -2.73
N SER A 151 -17.60 6.62 -4.02
CA SER A 151 -16.57 6.49 -5.05
C SER A 151 -17.02 7.12 -6.35
N SER A 152 -16.23 8.07 -6.86
CA SER A 152 -16.48 8.71 -8.15
C SER A 152 -15.18 9.05 -8.86
N VAL A 153 -15.12 8.77 -10.15
CA VAL A 153 -14.02 9.18 -11.01
C VAL A 153 -14.28 10.58 -11.55
N PHE A 154 -13.34 11.48 -11.37
CA PHE A 154 -13.40 12.81 -11.95
C PHE A 154 -13.10 12.74 -13.46
N ASN A 155 -13.92 13.43 -14.25
CA ASN A 155 -13.71 13.60 -15.68
C ASN A 155 -13.02 14.95 -15.95
N PRO A 156 -11.71 14.99 -16.19
CA PRO A 156 -10.99 16.23 -16.46
C PRO A 156 -11.37 16.88 -17.81
N LYS A 157 -12.10 16.14 -18.66
CA LYS A 157 -12.55 16.58 -20.00
C LYS A 157 -14.02 16.95 -20.02
N ALA A 158 -14.71 16.98 -18.86
CA ALA A 158 -16.14 17.29 -18.82
C ALA A 158 -16.42 18.65 -19.43
N THR A 159 -17.45 18.69 -20.29
CA THR A 159 -18.00 19.90 -20.85
C THR A 159 -19.25 20.31 -20.06
N ALA A 160 -19.87 21.45 -20.43
CA ALA A 160 -21.11 21.89 -19.78
C ALA A 160 -22.28 20.89 -19.93
N THR A 161 -22.20 19.94 -20.87
CA THR A 161 -23.23 18.93 -21.16
C THR A 161 -22.88 17.54 -20.69
N GLU A 162 -21.65 17.32 -20.18
CA GLU A 162 -21.18 16.05 -19.71
C GLU A 162 -21.04 16.03 -18.17
N ALA A 163 -21.26 14.88 -17.57
CA ALA A 163 -21.09 14.74 -16.14
C ALA A 163 -19.61 14.94 -15.74
N GLU A 164 -19.38 15.82 -14.77
CA GLU A 164 -18.05 16.06 -14.19
C GLU A 164 -17.48 14.83 -13.47
N ARG A 165 -18.35 13.93 -13.02
CA ARG A 165 -18.01 12.72 -12.28
C ARG A 165 -18.75 11.51 -12.81
N ALA A 166 -18.09 10.37 -12.82
CA ALA A 166 -18.68 9.07 -13.09
C ALA A 166 -18.61 8.17 -11.87
N TYR A 167 -19.47 7.16 -11.80
CA TYR A 167 -19.42 6.15 -10.73
C TYR A 167 -18.09 5.40 -10.76
N GLY A 168 -17.42 5.33 -9.63
CA GLY A 168 -16.09 4.69 -9.48
C GLY A 168 -16.15 3.26 -8.93
N GLY A 169 -17.29 2.58 -9.01
CA GLY A 169 -17.49 1.30 -8.34
C GLY A 169 -17.66 1.46 -6.83
N ASN A 170 -17.83 0.36 -6.13
CA ASN A 170 -17.84 0.36 -4.66
C ASN A 170 -16.43 0.62 -4.12
N PRO A 171 -16.28 1.48 -3.11
CA PRO A 171 -14.98 1.67 -2.45
C PRO A 171 -14.52 0.37 -1.77
N ALA A 172 -13.23 0.21 -1.67
CA ALA A 172 -12.60 -1.00 -1.14
C ALA A 172 -11.41 -0.67 -0.24
N GLY A 173 -11.06 -1.62 0.62
CA GLY A 173 -9.74 -1.73 1.23
C GLY A 173 -8.96 -2.87 0.59
N PHE A 174 -7.71 -3.04 0.98
CA PHE A 174 -6.86 -4.13 0.52
C PHE A 174 -6.16 -4.83 1.69
N VAL A 175 -6.10 -6.16 1.65
CA VAL A 175 -5.17 -6.94 2.45
C VAL A 175 -4.08 -7.47 1.51
N LEU A 176 -2.81 -7.17 1.84
CA LEU A 176 -1.65 -7.69 1.14
C LEU A 176 -0.96 -8.72 2.03
N ILE A 177 -0.98 -9.98 1.63
CA ILE A 177 -0.28 -11.08 2.31
C ILE A 177 1.05 -11.29 1.59
N ILE A 178 2.14 -10.85 2.22
CA ILE A 178 3.48 -10.89 1.62
C ILE A 178 4.21 -12.15 2.07
N LYS A 179 4.63 -12.97 1.13
CA LYS A 179 5.41 -14.18 1.42
C LYS A 179 6.73 -13.81 2.12
N ASN A 180 6.94 -14.34 3.32
CA ASN A 180 8.07 -13.99 4.20
C ASN A 180 8.10 -12.51 4.62
N GLY A 181 6.95 -11.85 4.63
CA GLY A 181 6.76 -10.47 5.04
C GLY A 181 5.50 -10.32 5.91
N PRO A 182 5.10 -9.08 6.23
CA PRO A 182 3.89 -8.83 7.01
C PRO A 182 2.62 -8.99 6.16
N THR A 183 1.51 -9.29 6.82
CA THR A 183 0.16 -9.09 6.29
C THR A 183 -0.26 -7.65 6.59
N ILE A 184 -0.55 -6.87 5.55
CA ILE A 184 -0.85 -5.44 5.63
C ILE A 184 -2.30 -5.21 5.23
N TYR A 185 -3.10 -4.58 6.10
CA TYR A 185 -4.43 -4.09 5.75
C TYR A 185 -4.38 -2.57 5.52
N HIS A 186 -4.77 -2.12 4.34
CA HIS A 186 -5.00 -0.72 4.02
C HIS A 186 -6.51 -0.49 3.89
N SER A 187 -7.07 0.33 4.78
CA SER A 187 -8.52 0.51 4.87
C SER A 187 -9.13 1.23 3.67
N GLY A 188 -8.33 1.95 2.87
CA GLY A 188 -8.86 3.00 2.01
C GLY A 188 -9.61 4.03 2.86
N ASP A 189 -10.54 4.73 2.23
CA ASP A 189 -11.49 5.58 2.92
C ASP A 189 -12.73 4.78 3.28
N THR A 190 -13.04 4.78 4.56
CA THR A 190 -14.18 4.02 5.09
C THR A 190 -14.68 4.59 6.40
N ALA A 191 -15.98 4.44 6.66
CA ALA A 191 -16.51 4.44 8.01
C ALA A 191 -16.11 3.14 8.72
N TYR A 192 -16.21 3.09 10.05
CA TYR A 192 -16.19 1.83 10.78
C TYR A 192 -17.48 1.05 10.48
N PHE A 193 -17.36 -0.23 10.17
CA PHE A 193 -18.47 -1.15 9.99
C PHE A 193 -18.20 -2.48 10.70
N LYS A 194 -19.26 -3.15 11.12
CA LYS A 194 -19.16 -4.33 11.98
C LYS A 194 -18.41 -5.48 11.30
N ASP A 195 -18.63 -5.66 10.00
CA ASP A 195 -18.04 -6.77 9.23
C ASP A 195 -16.52 -6.65 9.03
N MET A 196 -15.88 -5.57 9.53
CA MET A 196 -14.42 -5.54 9.67
C MET A 196 -13.87 -6.68 10.53
N GLU A 197 -14.72 -7.29 11.39
CA GLU A 197 -14.35 -8.46 12.18
C GLU A 197 -13.99 -9.65 11.29
N THR A 198 -14.66 -9.83 10.14
CA THR A 198 -14.35 -10.90 9.19
C THR A 198 -12.94 -10.77 8.63
N ILE A 199 -12.45 -9.53 8.41
CA ILE A 199 -11.08 -9.28 7.97
C ILE A 199 -10.09 -9.80 9.04
N GLY A 200 -10.38 -9.52 10.32
CA GLY A 200 -9.54 -10.00 11.43
C GLY A 200 -9.65 -11.51 11.68
N GLU A 201 -10.73 -12.14 11.24
CA GLU A 201 -10.95 -13.59 11.35
C GLU A 201 -10.21 -14.36 10.27
N GLU A 202 -10.27 -13.86 9.03
CA GLU A 202 -9.66 -14.51 7.87
C GLU A 202 -8.18 -14.19 7.71
N TYR A 203 -7.77 -12.95 8.05
CA TYR A 203 -6.40 -12.48 7.82
C TYR A 203 -5.72 -12.16 9.14
N GLN A 204 -4.51 -12.68 9.33
CA GLN A 204 -3.68 -12.34 10.49
C GLN A 204 -2.99 -10.98 10.24
N VAL A 205 -3.68 -9.87 10.47
CA VAL A 205 -3.19 -8.52 10.16
C VAL A 205 -2.02 -8.13 11.06
N ASP A 206 -0.81 -8.10 10.51
CA ASP A 206 0.37 -7.63 11.23
C ASP A 206 0.42 -6.12 11.32
N LEU A 207 -0.01 -5.42 10.26
CA LEU A 207 -0.03 -3.97 10.16
C LEU A 207 -1.35 -3.49 9.56
N ALA A 208 -2.06 -2.60 10.26
CA ALA A 208 -3.21 -1.90 9.72
C ALA A 208 -2.89 -0.42 9.46
N LEU A 209 -3.08 0.02 8.22
CA LEU A 209 -3.00 1.40 7.76
C LEU A 209 -4.43 1.95 7.73
N LEU A 210 -4.80 2.77 8.72
CA LEU A 210 -6.19 3.12 8.97
C LEU A 210 -6.45 4.61 8.76
N ASN A 211 -7.48 4.91 7.98
CA ASN A 211 -8.02 6.25 7.80
C ASN A 211 -8.51 6.82 9.14
N ILE A 212 -7.98 7.99 9.50
CA ILE A 212 -8.42 8.76 10.67
C ILE A 212 -8.92 10.17 10.30
N GLY A 213 -9.31 10.37 9.03
CA GLY A 213 -9.67 11.65 8.45
C GLY A 213 -10.88 12.36 9.10
N GLY A 214 -11.59 11.71 10.00
CA GLY A 214 -12.73 12.30 10.70
C GLY A 214 -13.87 12.63 9.74
N HIS A 215 -14.07 13.91 9.41
CA HIS A 215 -15.16 14.38 8.57
C HIS A 215 -15.39 13.59 7.27
N PHE A 216 -14.31 13.14 6.62
CA PHE A 216 -14.36 12.36 5.38
C PHE A 216 -14.00 10.87 5.55
N GLY A 217 -13.92 10.39 6.77
CA GLY A 217 -13.57 9.00 7.06
C GLY A 217 -13.91 8.62 8.50
N MET A 218 -13.10 7.78 9.12
CA MET A 218 -13.30 7.41 10.51
C MET A 218 -12.81 8.52 11.45
N GLU A 219 -13.63 8.84 12.46
CA GLU A 219 -13.12 9.54 13.64
C GLU A 219 -12.01 8.69 14.31
N PRO A 220 -10.98 9.29 14.89
CA PRO A 220 -9.87 8.56 15.52
C PRO A 220 -10.28 7.43 16.47
N ARG A 221 -11.33 7.66 17.27
CA ARG A 221 -11.90 6.63 18.17
C ARG A 221 -12.53 5.45 17.42
N MET A 222 -13.11 5.70 16.24
CA MET A 222 -13.72 4.65 15.41
C MET A 222 -12.66 3.87 14.65
N ALA A 223 -11.60 4.53 14.19
CA ALA A 223 -10.43 3.89 13.61
C ALA A 223 -9.72 2.94 14.61
N ALA A 224 -9.68 3.31 15.91
CA ALA A 224 -9.17 2.41 16.94
C ALA A 224 -10.05 1.16 17.12
N LYS A 225 -11.37 1.28 17.00
CA LYS A 225 -12.28 0.12 16.96
C LYS A 225 -12.04 -0.73 15.69
N ALA A 226 -11.81 -0.09 14.54
CA ALA A 226 -11.44 -0.79 13.31
C ALA A 226 -10.16 -1.61 13.52
N ALA A 227 -9.11 -1.01 14.12
CA ALA A 227 -7.88 -1.73 14.46
C ALA A 227 -8.15 -2.98 15.33
N GLN A 228 -9.06 -2.86 16.31
CA GLN A 228 -9.47 -3.99 17.15
C GLN A 228 -10.22 -5.05 16.36
N SER A 229 -11.18 -4.64 15.52
CA SER A 229 -12.00 -5.56 14.71
C SER A 229 -11.14 -6.34 13.72
N VAL A 230 -10.18 -5.70 13.03
CA VAL A 230 -9.26 -6.38 12.13
C VAL A 230 -8.12 -7.10 12.87
N ARG A 231 -8.13 -7.12 14.21
CA ARG A 231 -7.13 -7.78 15.07
C ARG A 231 -5.70 -7.35 14.75
N ALA A 232 -5.49 -6.07 14.45
CA ALA A 232 -4.19 -5.53 14.05
C ALA A 232 -3.14 -5.69 15.17
N LYS A 233 -1.96 -6.21 14.84
CA LYS A 233 -0.83 -6.28 15.78
C LYS A 233 -0.12 -4.93 15.92
N LEU A 234 -0.21 -4.08 14.89
CA LEU A 234 0.29 -2.72 14.84
C LEU A 234 -0.67 -1.85 14.03
N ALA A 235 -0.98 -0.65 14.48
CA ALA A 235 -1.80 0.31 13.74
C ALA A 235 -1.01 1.59 13.42
N ILE A 236 -1.13 2.06 12.18
CA ILE A 236 -0.57 3.30 11.67
C ILE A 236 -1.72 4.14 11.13
N PRO A 237 -1.83 5.43 11.52
CA PRO A 237 -2.82 6.33 10.99
C PRO A 237 -2.46 6.80 9.58
N GLN A 238 -3.48 7.00 8.75
CA GLN A 238 -3.36 7.62 7.44
C GLN A 238 -4.54 8.57 7.18
N HIS A 239 -4.49 9.33 6.09
CA HIS A 239 -5.53 10.28 5.66
C HIS A 239 -5.82 11.37 6.69
N TYR A 240 -4.77 12.02 7.22
CA TYR A 240 -4.89 13.12 8.17
C TYR A 240 -3.84 14.21 7.90
N ALA A 241 -4.03 15.40 8.45
CA ALA A 241 -3.09 16.54 8.38
C ALA A 241 -2.71 16.99 6.95
N THR A 242 -3.52 16.69 5.93
CA THR A 242 -3.19 16.98 4.52
C THR A 242 -3.84 18.28 4.04
N PHE A 243 -5.09 18.51 4.41
CA PHE A 243 -5.84 19.73 4.04
C PHE A 243 -6.85 20.11 5.13
N PRO A 244 -7.35 21.36 5.13
CA PRO A 244 -8.34 21.81 6.12
C PRO A 244 -9.61 20.96 6.10
N GLY A 245 -10.17 20.68 7.28
CA GLY A 245 -11.44 19.95 7.43
C GLY A 245 -11.29 18.46 7.74
N ILE A 246 -10.08 17.90 7.68
CA ILE A 246 -9.79 16.57 8.19
C ILE A 246 -9.06 16.63 9.54
N THR A 247 -8.96 15.49 10.22
CA THR A 247 -8.19 15.36 11.47
C THR A 247 -6.77 15.91 11.31
N GLU A 248 -6.37 16.81 12.20
CA GLU A 248 -5.03 17.46 12.11
C GLU A 248 -3.92 16.65 12.81
N LYS A 249 -4.26 15.83 13.82
CA LYS A 249 -3.30 15.10 14.66
C LYS A 249 -3.76 13.68 14.94
N SER A 250 -2.81 12.79 15.14
CA SER A 250 -3.04 11.38 15.46
C SER A 250 -3.26 11.10 16.95
N ASP A 251 -3.11 12.09 17.83
CA ASP A 251 -3.15 11.93 19.31
C ASP A 251 -4.42 11.21 19.81
N GLY A 252 -5.57 11.55 19.24
CA GLY A 252 -6.84 10.92 19.57
C GLY A 252 -6.89 9.42 19.24
N PHE A 253 -6.27 9.05 18.11
CA PHE A 253 -6.13 7.66 17.69
C PHE A 253 -5.17 6.89 18.60
N ALA A 254 -3.98 7.45 18.87
CA ALA A 254 -3.01 6.87 19.78
C ALA A 254 -3.60 6.63 21.18
N ALA A 255 -4.31 7.62 21.72
CA ALA A 255 -4.97 7.50 23.02
C ALA A 255 -6.07 6.43 23.05
N ALA A 256 -6.82 6.28 21.95
CA ALA A 256 -7.86 5.24 21.84
C ALA A 256 -7.23 3.85 21.70
N LEU A 257 -6.19 3.66 20.90
CA LEU A 257 -5.47 2.39 20.77
C LEU A 257 -4.81 1.95 22.08
N LYS A 258 -4.25 2.90 22.84
CA LYS A 258 -3.68 2.61 24.17
C LYS A 258 -4.70 1.97 25.11
N LYS A 259 -5.95 2.42 25.10
CA LYS A 259 -7.06 1.84 25.92
C LYS A 259 -7.40 0.42 25.48
N LEU A 260 -7.14 0.08 24.22
CA LEU A 260 -7.39 -1.25 23.64
C LEU A 260 -6.14 -2.16 23.67
N ASN A 261 -5.03 -1.67 24.22
CA ASN A 261 -3.72 -2.36 24.24
C ASN A 261 -3.22 -2.75 22.83
N ILE A 262 -3.52 -1.91 21.81
CA ILE A 262 -3.05 -2.12 20.45
C ILE A 262 -1.82 -1.23 20.21
N PRO A 263 -0.69 -1.77 19.76
CA PRO A 263 0.50 -1.01 19.41
C PRO A 263 0.22 0.04 18.32
N PHE A 264 0.81 1.21 18.50
CA PHE A 264 0.68 2.37 17.62
C PHE A 264 2.06 2.81 17.14
N TYR A 265 2.15 3.18 15.87
CA TYR A 265 3.32 3.84 15.30
C TYR A 265 2.88 5.01 14.42
N GLU A 266 3.42 6.18 14.65
CA GLU A 266 3.19 7.36 13.82
C GLU A 266 4.34 7.53 12.84
N MET A 267 4.06 7.25 11.56
CA MET A 267 5.00 7.56 10.49
C MET A 267 5.01 9.06 10.19
N LYS A 268 6.15 9.58 9.79
CA LYS A 268 6.24 10.91 9.19
C LYS A 268 6.13 10.79 7.66
N PRO A 269 5.46 11.73 6.97
CA PRO A 269 5.48 11.74 5.51
C PRO A 269 6.92 11.70 4.97
N GLY A 270 7.17 10.86 3.97
CA GLY A 270 8.50 10.55 3.44
C GLY A 270 9.26 9.45 4.19
N GLU A 271 8.77 9.02 5.36
CA GLU A 271 9.42 7.97 6.14
C GLU A 271 9.25 6.59 5.52
N THR A 272 10.31 5.77 5.66
CA THR A 272 10.30 4.35 5.31
C THR A 272 10.55 3.53 6.57
N ILE A 273 9.67 2.55 6.83
CA ILE A 273 9.86 1.50 7.82
C ILE A 273 10.13 0.17 7.12
N SER A 274 10.79 -0.75 7.81
CA SER A 274 11.12 -2.08 7.28
C SER A 274 10.60 -3.19 8.18
N PHE A 275 10.19 -4.29 7.57
CA PHE A 275 9.80 -5.52 8.25
C PHE A 275 10.73 -6.66 7.83
N ARG A 276 11.11 -7.49 8.80
CA ARG A 276 11.75 -8.79 8.55
C ARG A 276 10.79 -9.87 9.02
N GLY A 277 10.28 -10.67 8.08
CA GLY A 277 9.08 -11.45 8.36
C GLY A 277 7.96 -10.52 8.85
N THR A 278 7.29 -10.85 9.93
CA THR A 278 6.20 -10.05 10.51
C THR A 278 6.66 -9.00 11.53
N HIS A 279 7.95 -8.86 11.78
CA HIS A 279 8.51 -7.97 12.82
C HIS A 279 9.01 -6.67 12.22
N MET A 280 8.49 -5.54 12.69
CA MET A 280 8.99 -4.22 12.34
C MET A 280 10.40 -4.02 12.90
N MET A 281 11.32 -3.60 12.02
CA MET A 281 12.69 -3.30 12.40
C MET A 281 12.76 -1.91 13.02
N GLN A 282 13.33 -1.81 14.23
CA GLN A 282 13.62 -0.51 14.82
C GLN A 282 14.74 0.20 14.04
N LYS A 283 14.59 1.50 13.80
CA LYS A 283 15.70 2.32 13.29
C LYS A 283 16.85 2.27 14.32
N ARG A 284 18.03 1.83 13.87
CA ARG A 284 19.27 1.94 14.64
C ARG A 284 19.78 3.36 14.62
#